data_d58deac94e44d21aa4476e072bedc652
#
_entry.id   d58deac94e44d21aa4476e072bedc652
#
_cell.length_a   1.000
_cell.length_b   1.000
_cell.length_c   1.000
_cell.angle_alpha   90.00
_cell.angle_beta   90.00
_cell.angle_gamma   90.00
#
_symmetry.space_group_name_H-M   'P 1'
#
loop_
_entity.id
_entity.type
_entity.pdbx_description
1 polymer ?
#
loop_
_entity_poly.entity_id
_entity_poly.type
_entity_poly.pdbx_seq_one_letter_code
_entity_poly.pdbx_strand_id
1 'polypeptide(L)'
;MFSIFQQPSAKVLLLAMSIAFMFPTSAYANTAPLTQSEIDRQIQTVPQWQQEGQTITRTFEFKNFVEAIAFVEQLVEPAEAAQHHPDLAISYNKVTVSLTSHDAGGLTAKDFELAQTISQIGGG
;
A
#
# COMPACT_ATOMS: atom_id res chain seq x y z
N MET A 1 15.91 -79.95 3.76
CA MET A 1 14.72 -79.22 4.13
C MET A 1 15.04 -77.74 4.20
N PHE A 2 14.75 -77.01 3.15
CA PHE A 2 15.02 -75.58 3.11
C PHE A 2 13.72 -74.83 3.31
N SER A 3 13.63 -74.11 4.42
CA SER A 3 12.52 -73.20 4.71
C SER A 3 12.75 -71.88 3.96
N ILE A 4 11.97 -71.64 2.97
CA ILE A 4 11.98 -70.36 2.29
C ILE A 4 11.17 -69.37 3.12
N PHE A 5 11.86 -68.50 3.82
CA PHE A 5 11.22 -67.35 4.45
C PHE A 5 10.92 -66.31 3.38
N GLN A 6 9.67 -66.30 2.97
CA GLN A 6 9.13 -65.28 2.10
C GLN A 6 8.77 -64.05 2.91
N GLN A 7 9.60 -63.03 2.76
CA GLN A 7 9.34 -61.74 3.37
C GLN A 7 8.19 -61.05 2.64
N PRO A 8 7.20 -60.53 3.37
CA PRO A 8 6.17 -59.70 2.74
C PRO A 8 6.76 -58.35 2.36
N SER A 9 6.68 -58.00 1.10
CA SER A 9 6.99 -56.68 0.58
C SER A 9 6.09 -55.64 1.26
N ALA A 10 6.69 -54.87 2.14
CA ALA A 10 6.05 -53.69 2.65
C ALA A 10 5.90 -52.68 1.49
N LYS A 11 4.72 -52.56 0.93
CA LYS A 11 4.38 -51.42 0.09
C LYS A 11 4.35 -50.18 0.96
N VAL A 12 5.44 -49.45 0.91
CA VAL A 12 5.47 -48.12 1.47
C VAL A 12 4.55 -47.25 0.62
N LEU A 13 3.37 -47.01 1.13
CA LEU A 13 2.43 -46.06 0.56
C LEU A 13 2.97 -44.66 0.90
N LEU A 14 3.74 -44.05 0.00
CA LEU A 14 4.12 -42.65 0.07
C LEU A 14 2.85 -41.83 -0.19
N LEU A 15 2.21 -41.44 0.90
CA LEU A 15 1.16 -40.42 0.85
C LEU A 15 1.86 -39.10 0.61
N ALA A 16 1.94 -38.69 -0.64
CA ALA A 16 2.37 -37.35 -1.01
C ALA A 16 1.26 -36.38 -0.55
N MET A 17 1.42 -35.82 0.63
CA MET A 17 0.64 -34.67 1.04
C MET A 17 1.07 -33.48 0.19
N SER A 18 0.37 -33.24 -0.91
CA SER A 18 0.45 -31.99 -1.63
C SER A 18 -0.17 -30.92 -0.74
N ILE A 19 0.67 -30.22 0.01
CA ILE A 19 0.27 -28.98 0.68
C ILE A 19 0.14 -27.96 -0.44
N ALA A 20 -1.07 -27.79 -0.95
CA ALA A 20 -1.38 -26.67 -1.81
C ALA A 20 -1.28 -25.41 -0.95
N PHE A 21 -0.16 -24.68 -1.05
CA PHE A 21 -0.04 -23.33 -0.58
C PHE A 21 -0.99 -22.47 -1.43
N MET A 22 -2.22 -22.31 -0.95
CA MET A 22 -3.10 -21.28 -1.44
C MET A 22 -2.55 -19.94 -0.95
N PHE A 23 -1.75 -19.29 -1.79
CA PHE A 23 -1.49 -17.87 -1.63
C PHE A 23 -2.84 -17.15 -1.84
N PRO A 24 -3.30 -16.35 -0.86
CA PRO A 24 -4.47 -15.53 -1.14
C PRO A 24 -4.10 -14.56 -2.25
N THR A 25 -4.70 -14.74 -3.42
CA THR A 25 -4.62 -13.80 -4.55
C THR A 25 -5.46 -12.57 -4.23
N SER A 26 -5.15 -11.93 -3.12
CA SER A 26 -5.83 -10.72 -2.67
C SER A 26 -5.31 -9.45 -3.35
N ALA A 27 -4.38 -9.59 -4.30
CA ALA A 27 -3.68 -8.46 -4.88
C ALA A 27 -4.49 -7.64 -5.90
N TYR A 28 -5.68 -8.08 -6.28
CA TYR A 28 -6.46 -7.41 -7.34
C TYR A 28 -7.75 -6.75 -6.85
N ALA A 29 -7.99 -6.70 -5.54
CA ALA A 29 -9.28 -6.30 -4.99
C ALA A 29 -9.51 -4.78 -4.88
N ASN A 30 -8.53 -3.93 -5.20
CA ASN A 30 -8.59 -2.51 -4.85
C ASN A 30 -8.47 -1.52 -6.01
N THR A 31 -8.98 -1.86 -7.17
CA THR A 31 -9.11 -0.91 -8.29
C THR A 31 -10.41 -0.12 -8.26
N ALA A 32 -11.38 -0.53 -7.43
CA ALA A 32 -12.64 0.19 -7.26
C ALA A 32 -12.46 1.35 -6.26
N PRO A 33 -13.10 2.50 -6.49
CA PRO A 33 -13.08 3.59 -5.53
C PRO A 33 -13.77 3.20 -4.23
N LEU A 34 -13.27 3.73 -3.12
CA LEU A 34 -13.86 3.55 -1.81
C LEU A 34 -15.21 4.25 -1.71
N THR A 35 -16.11 3.64 -0.96
CA THR A 35 -17.35 4.30 -0.54
C THR A 35 -17.06 5.41 0.46
N GLN A 36 -17.97 6.37 0.63
CA GLN A 36 -17.76 7.45 1.60
C GLN A 36 -17.56 6.91 3.02
N SER A 37 -18.27 5.87 3.42
CA SER A 37 -18.08 5.28 4.75
C SER A 37 -16.72 4.61 4.94
N GLU A 38 -16.12 4.10 3.88
CA GLU A 38 -14.75 3.59 3.89
C GLU A 38 -13.73 4.73 3.97
N ILE A 39 -13.95 5.80 3.22
CA ILE A 39 -13.14 7.03 3.29
C ILE A 39 -13.18 7.61 4.71
N ASP A 40 -14.35 7.71 5.32
CA ASP A 40 -14.52 8.25 6.67
C ASP A 40 -13.73 7.43 7.74
N ARG A 41 -13.59 6.13 7.52
CA ARG A 41 -12.74 5.28 8.36
C ARG A 41 -11.25 5.47 8.04
N GLN A 42 -10.89 5.51 6.77
CA GLN A 42 -9.50 5.62 6.35
C GLN A 42 -8.88 6.97 6.72
N ILE A 43 -9.64 8.05 6.63
CA ILE A 43 -9.15 9.40 6.96
C ILE A 43 -8.71 9.51 8.44
N GLN A 44 -9.26 8.68 9.32
CA GLN A 44 -8.85 8.62 10.72
C GLN A 44 -7.41 8.10 10.89
N THR A 45 -6.90 7.38 9.92
CA THR A 45 -5.51 6.88 9.93
C THR A 45 -4.50 7.95 9.52
N VAL A 46 -4.98 9.03 8.93
CA VAL A 46 -4.19 10.18 8.47
C VAL A 46 -4.82 11.49 8.94
N PRO A 47 -4.86 11.75 10.27
CA PRO A 47 -5.70 12.79 10.85
C PRO A 47 -5.37 14.22 10.41
N GLN A 48 -4.19 14.46 9.84
CA GLN A 48 -3.79 15.77 9.33
C GLN A 48 -4.12 15.97 7.84
N TRP A 49 -4.68 14.96 7.21
CA TRP A 49 -5.19 15.05 5.85
C TRP A 49 -6.66 15.39 5.85
N GLN A 50 -7.08 16.09 4.82
CA GLN A 50 -8.47 16.51 4.62
C GLN A 50 -8.99 15.94 3.30
N GLN A 51 -10.24 15.50 3.30
CA GLN A 51 -10.91 15.12 2.07
C GLN A 51 -11.49 16.35 1.40
N GLU A 52 -11.18 16.53 0.13
CA GLU A 52 -11.74 17.54 -0.76
C GLU A 52 -12.31 16.83 -2.00
N GLY A 53 -13.62 16.54 -1.96
CA GLY A 53 -14.25 15.75 -3.01
C GLY A 53 -13.65 14.34 -3.09
N GLN A 54 -13.04 14.00 -4.21
CA GLN A 54 -12.40 12.70 -4.47
C GLN A 54 -10.89 12.74 -4.29
N THR A 55 -10.40 13.66 -3.51
CA THR A 55 -8.98 13.89 -3.25
C THR A 55 -8.76 13.99 -1.74
N ILE A 56 -7.62 13.55 -1.27
CA ILE A 56 -7.16 13.88 0.08
C ILE A 56 -5.95 14.81 -0.03
N THR A 57 -5.89 15.82 0.82
CA THR A 57 -4.90 16.89 0.74
C THR A 57 -4.31 17.20 2.10
N ARG A 58 -3.02 17.50 2.14
CA ARG A 58 -2.32 18.00 3.31
C ARG A 58 -1.28 19.03 2.87
N THR A 59 -1.16 20.14 3.64
CA THR A 59 -0.09 21.11 3.49
C THR A 59 0.95 20.90 4.59
N PHE A 60 2.21 20.73 4.17
CA PHE A 60 3.37 20.65 5.03
C PHE A 60 4.09 22.00 5.04
N GLU A 61 4.46 22.49 6.22
CA GLU A 61 5.20 23.71 6.37
C GLU A 61 6.60 23.44 6.92
N PHE A 62 7.61 23.99 6.27
CA PHE A 62 9.01 23.80 6.61
C PHE A 62 9.64 25.13 7.03
N LYS A 63 10.86 25.07 7.52
CA LYS A 63 11.61 26.24 7.96
C LYS A 63 11.91 27.20 6.79
N ASN A 64 12.22 26.64 5.62
CA ASN A 64 12.64 27.39 4.45
C ASN A 64 12.40 26.61 3.16
N PHE A 65 12.71 27.22 2.04
CA PHE A 65 12.56 26.60 0.71
C PHE A 65 13.45 25.38 0.51
N VAL A 66 14.66 25.38 1.04
CA VAL A 66 15.59 24.24 0.92
C VAL A 66 15.01 22.99 1.57
N GLU A 67 14.47 23.12 2.76
CA GLU A 67 13.81 21.99 3.46
C GLU A 67 12.55 21.53 2.73
N ALA A 68 11.77 22.47 2.17
CA ALA A 68 10.58 22.13 1.38
C ALA A 68 10.96 21.29 0.15
N ILE A 69 11.99 21.68 -0.58
CA ILE A 69 12.47 20.92 -1.76
C ILE A 69 13.07 19.58 -1.34
N ALA A 70 13.83 19.53 -0.25
CA ALA A 70 14.38 18.27 0.28
C ALA A 70 13.26 17.26 0.63
N PHE A 71 12.16 17.76 1.20
CA PHE A 71 10.97 16.93 1.44
C PHE A 71 10.39 16.39 0.13
N VAL A 72 10.20 17.22 -0.88
CA VAL A 72 9.67 16.81 -2.18
C VAL A 72 10.55 15.73 -2.83
N GLU A 73 11.86 15.86 -2.77
CA GLU A 73 12.79 14.84 -3.27
C GLU A 73 12.62 13.49 -2.59
N GLN A 74 12.32 13.47 -1.31
CA GLN A 74 12.07 12.23 -0.55
C GLN A 74 10.77 11.53 -0.93
N LEU A 75 9.85 12.20 -1.61
CA LEU A 75 8.58 11.61 -2.08
C LEU A 75 8.75 10.79 -3.36
N VAL A 76 9.83 10.98 -4.09
CA VAL A 76 10.04 10.32 -5.39
C VAL A 76 10.06 8.81 -5.24
N GLU A 77 10.90 8.28 -4.35
CA GLU A 77 11.06 6.84 -4.19
C GLU A 77 9.74 6.14 -3.78
N PRO A 78 9.02 6.55 -2.74
CA PRO A 78 7.77 5.90 -2.38
C PRO A 78 6.67 6.04 -3.43
N ALA A 79 6.62 7.15 -4.16
CA ALA A 79 5.66 7.33 -5.24
C ALA A 79 5.94 6.39 -6.40
N GLU A 80 7.21 6.26 -6.81
CA GLU A 80 7.63 5.32 -7.84
C GLU A 80 7.40 3.87 -7.42
N ALA A 81 7.75 3.51 -6.19
CA ALA A 81 7.55 2.16 -5.65
C ALA A 81 6.06 1.77 -5.60
N ALA A 82 5.19 2.71 -5.24
CA ALA A 82 3.75 2.51 -5.21
C ALA A 82 3.10 2.59 -6.59
N GLN A 83 3.81 3.07 -7.61
CA GLN A 83 3.25 3.44 -8.92
C GLN A 83 2.02 4.36 -8.76
N HIS A 84 2.12 5.27 -7.82
CA HIS A 84 1.06 6.20 -7.46
C HIS A 84 1.66 7.56 -7.12
N HIS A 85 1.37 8.57 -7.94
CA HIS A 85 2.04 9.84 -7.87
C HIS A 85 1.12 10.91 -7.28
N PRO A 86 1.61 11.66 -6.26
CA PRO A 86 0.87 12.79 -5.74
C PRO A 86 0.93 13.99 -6.69
N ASP A 87 -0.09 14.83 -6.62
CA ASP A 87 0.01 16.19 -7.15
C ASP A 87 0.65 17.08 -6.09
N LEU A 88 1.59 17.91 -6.49
CA LEU A 88 2.37 18.76 -5.60
C LEU A 88 2.23 20.23 -6.00
N ALA A 89 2.00 21.08 -5.01
CA ALA A 89 2.09 22.53 -5.15
C ALA A 89 3.06 23.09 -4.11
N ILE A 90 4.05 23.84 -4.56
CA ILE A 90 5.08 24.42 -3.70
C ILE A 90 4.91 25.93 -3.68
N SER A 91 4.80 26.48 -2.48
CA SER A 91 4.77 27.93 -2.25
C SER A 91 5.77 28.27 -1.16
N TYR A 92 6.98 28.70 -1.55
CA TYR A 92 8.10 28.99 -0.67
C TYR A 92 8.44 27.81 0.26
N ASN A 93 8.03 27.86 1.52
CA ASN A 93 8.30 26.85 2.55
C ASN A 93 7.13 25.90 2.77
N LYS A 94 6.09 25.97 1.96
CA LYS A 94 4.89 25.14 2.05
C LYS A 94 4.78 24.19 0.86
N VAL A 95 4.50 22.94 1.15
CA VAL A 95 4.23 21.92 0.13
C VAL A 95 2.84 21.36 0.36
N THR A 96 1.96 21.57 -0.58
CA THR A 96 0.63 20.97 -0.59
C THR A 96 0.68 19.69 -1.40
N VAL A 97 0.34 18.59 -0.77
CA VAL A 97 0.30 17.26 -1.38
C VAL A 97 -1.15 16.84 -1.53
N SER A 98 -1.53 16.43 -2.72
CA SER A 98 -2.88 15.96 -3.03
C SER A 98 -2.80 14.56 -3.64
N LEU A 99 -3.66 13.66 -3.20
CA LEU A 99 -3.74 12.28 -3.63
C LEU A 99 -5.14 11.93 -4.10
N THR A 100 -5.21 11.28 -5.23
CA THR A 100 -6.43 10.66 -5.78
C THR A 100 -6.04 9.55 -6.73
N SER A 101 -6.91 8.59 -6.95
CA SER A 101 -6.69 7.52 -7.93
C SER A 101 -7.53 7.79 -9.18
N HIS A 102 -6.95 8.52 -10.14
CA HIS A 102 -7.64 8.91 -11.38
C HIS A 102 -8.17 7.70 -12.14
N ASP A 103 -7.40 6.63 -12.23
CA ASP A 103 -7.77 5.42 -12.96
C ASP A 103 -8.99 4.70 -12.35
N ALA A 104 -9.18 4.85 -11.05
CA ALA A 104 -10.32 4.29 -10.34
C ALA A 104 -11.53 5.21 -10.31
N GLY A 105 -11.35 6.48 -10.65
CA GLY A 105 -12.39 7.51 -10.60
C GLY A 105 -12.68 8.00 -9.19
N GLY A 106 -11.76 7.87 -8.24
CA GLY A 106 -11.91 8.33 -6.87
C GLY A 106 -10.84 7.79 -5.94
N LEU A 107 -11.00 8.03 -4.64
CA LEU A 107 -10.08 7.56 -3.63
C LEU A 107 -10.07 6.04 -3.51
N THR A 108 -8.89 5.47 -3.35
CA THR A 108 -8.65 4.05 -3.10
C THR A 108 -7.75 3.87 -1.87
N ALA A 109 -7.55 2.64 -1.44
CA ALA A 109 -6.62 2.32 -0.36
C ALA A 109 -5.19 2.83 -0.65
N LYS A 110 -4.77 2.87 -1.91
CA LYS A 110 -3.44 3.38 -2.30
C LYS A 110 -3.21 4.83 -1.90
N ASP A 111 -4.24 5.66 -1.97
CA ASP A 111 -4.15 7.07 -1.56
C ASP A 111 -3.83 7.19 -0.08
N PHE A 112 -4.50 6.41 0.75
CA PHE A 112 -4.28 6.43 2.20
C PHE A 112 -2.96 5.78 2.62
N GLU A 113 -2.55 4.71 1.97
CA GLU A 113 -1.25 4.08 2.21
C GLU A 113 -0.09 5.04 1.88
N LEU A 114 -0.17 5.72 0.73
CA LEU A 114 0.83 6.71 0.36
C LEU A 114 0.78 7.93 1.27
N ALA A 115 -0.40 8.39 1.68
CA ALA A 115 -0.55 9.47 2.65
C ALA A 115 0.11 9.17 3.98
N GLN A 116 0.00 7.93 4.48
CA GLN A 116 0.70 7.50 5.70
C GLN A 116 2.22 7.57 5.53
N THR A 117 2.73 7.07 4.41
CA THR A 117 4.17 7.12 4.10
C THR A 117 4.67 8.55 4.01
N ILE A 118 3.95 9.41 3.29
CA ILE A 118 4.29 10.84 3.15
C ILE A 118 4.26 11.55 4.50
N SER A 119 3.28 11.22 5.35
CA SER A 119 3.19 11.78 6.70
C SER A 119 4.42 11.44 7.56
N GLN A 120 4.91 10.21 7.47
CA GLN A 120 6.13 9.80 8.18
C GLN A 120 7.36 10.57 7.70
N ILE A 121 7.48 10.78 6.39
CA ILE A 121 8.58 11.55 5.79
C ILE A 121 8.51 13.02 6.21
N GLY A 122 7.33 13.60 6.25
CA GLY A 122 7.10 15.00 6.60
C GLY A 122 7.11 15.33 8.09
N GLY A 123 7.33 14.34 8.95
CA GLY A 123 7.45 14.56 10.40
C GLY A 123 6.18 14.34 11.21
N GLY A 124 5.32 13.44 10.74
CA GLY A 124 4.18 12.96 11.54
C GLY A 124 2.81 13.36 11.08
#